data_f6dd6945fe8643a06dbc3c162c2d977e
#
_entry.id   f6dd6945fe8643a06dbc3c162c2d977e
#
_cell.length_a   1.000
_cell.length_b   1.000
_cell.length_c   1.000
_cell.angle_alpha   90.00
_cell.angle_beta   90.00
_cell.angle_gamma   90.00
#
_symmetry.space_group_name_H-M   'P 1'
#
loop_
_entity.id
_entity.type
_entity.pdbx_description
1 polymer ?
#
loop_
_entity_poly.entity_id
_entity_poly.type
_entity_poly.pdbx_seq_one_letter_code
_entity_poly.pdbx_strand_id
1 'polypeptide(L)'
;ALCFRGRANYDIFSSHRLWKDDIRGAIDHIESRARPGDAIVLHDPVIRLTVDYYYDGPYPLTSIPGYGQDDEQEAIDQFAEWARRYERVWFLYGPPPAHFPEDALPDWADAHLFKVRQQAFEAIWTYVGVAAYDEEPPVVEALPSEARSCDIDWGALHLTGFQTQEVAQGNTGWLELYWQADESVPAEPLRLKVELLDGAGTVW
;
A
#
# COMPACT_ATOMS: atom_id res chain seq x y z
N ALA A 1 -23.16 -20.80 -32.10
CA ALA A 1 -22.08 -21.26 -31.21
C ALA A 1 -20.81 -20.39 -31.32
N LEU A 2 -20.49 -19.83 -32.48
CA LEU A 2 -19.33 -18.97 -32.72
C LEU A 2 -19.48 -17.56 -32.09
N CYS A 3 -20.69 -17.02 -32.01
CA CYS A 3 -20.93 -15.71 -31.39
C CYS A 3 -20.68 -15.69 -29.84
N PHE A 4 -20.90 -16.80 -29.19
CA PHE A 4 -20.69 -16.88 -27.71
C PHE A 4 -19.20 -16.86 -27.33
N ARG A 5 -18.32 -17.48 -28.14
CA ARG A 5 -16.88 -17.48 -27.91
C ARG A 5 -16.26 -16.09 -28.16
N GLY A 6 -16.74 -15.36 -29.17
CA GLY A 6 -16.25 -14.02 -29.47
C GLY A 6 -16.61 -13.01 -28.38
N ARG A 7 -17.79 -13.13 -27.79
CA ARG A 7 -18.23 -12.24 -26.71
C ARG A 7 -17.49 -12.51 -25.39
N ALA A 8 -17.28 -13.79 -25.06
CA ALA A 8 -16.50 -14.15 -23.86
C ALA A 8 -15.04 -13.65 -23.96
N ASN A 9 -14.40 -13.76 -25.13
CA ASN A 9 -13.07 -13.23 -25.35
C ASN A 9 -13.05 -11.70 -25.32
N TYR A 10 -14.06 -11.03 -25.87
CA TYR A 10 -14.17 -9.57 -25.82
C TYR A 10 -14.34 -9.10 -24.36
N ASP A 11 -15.18 -9.77 -23.59
CA ASP A 11 -15.39 -9.44 -22.17
C ASP A 11 -14.14 -9.69 -21.32
N ILE A 12 -13.32 -10.71 -21.63
CA ILE A 12 -12.04 -10.98 -20.96
C ILE A 12 -10.98 -9.91 -21.27
N PHE A 13 -10.96 -9.37 -22.48
CA PHE A 13 -9.92 -8.42 -22.91
C PHE A 13 -10.34 -6.95 -22.90
N SER A 14 -11.64 -6.65 -22.87
CA SER A 14 -12.17 -5.29 -23.00
C SER A 14 -13.03 -4.79 -21.84
N SER A 15 -13.55 -5.66 -21.00
CA SER A 15 -14.19 -5.24 -19.76
C SER A 15 -13.25 -5.48 -18.59
N HIS A 16 -12.81 -4.42 -17.93
CA HIS A 16 -12.07 -4.50 -16.66
C HIS A 16 -12.85 -5.23 -15.54
N ARG A 17 -14.04 -5.73 -15.83
CA ARG A 17 -15.00 -6.26 -14.86
C ARG A 17 -14.97 -7.77 -14.66
N LEU A 18 -14.29 -8.54 -15.48
CA LEU A 18 -14.46 -10.00 -15.43
C LEU A 18 -13.12 -10.73 -15.53
N TRP A 19 -12.72 -11.42 -14.47
CA TRP A 19 -11.88 -12.62 -14.48
C TRP A 19 -10.38 -12.47 -14.20
N LYS A 20 -9.85 -11.34 -13.78
CA LYS A 20 -8.45 -11.26 -13.30
C LYS A 20 -8.30 -10.21 -12.22
N ASP A 21 -7.45 -10.50 -11.26
CA ASP A 21 -6.96 -9.52 -10.31
C ASP A 21 -6.15 -8.45 -11.06
N ASP A 22 -6.35 -7.18 -10.71
CA ASP A 22 -5.73 -6.04 -11.41
C ASP A 22 -4.25 -5.85 -10.99
N ILE A 23 -3.46 -6.90 -11.20
CA ILE A 23 -2.00 -6.87 -10.97
C ILE A 23 -1.34 -5.81 -11.86
N ARG A 24 -1.83 -5.65 -13.09
CA ARG A 24 -1.29 -4.63 -14.00
C ARG A 24 -1.47 -3.22 -13.43
N GLY A 25 -2.69 -2.87 -12.99
CA GLY A 25 -2.95 -1.58 -12.37
C GLY A 25 -2.12 -1.36 -11.11
N ALA A 26 -1.88 -2.41 -10.32
CA ALA A 26 -1.01 -2.35 -9.15
C ALA A 26 0.45 -2.05 -9.54
N ILE A 27 0.97 -2.70 -10.60
CA ILE A 27 2.33 -2.43 -11.11
C ILE A 27 2.42 -1.03 -11.71
N ASP A 28 1.49 -0.62 -12.56
CA ASP A 28 1.44 0.73 -13.13
C ASP A 28 1.41 1.80 -12.03
N HIS A 29 0.70 1.52 -10.91
CA HIS A 29 0.66 2.39 -9.74
C HIS A 29 2.02 2.52 -9.07
N ILE A 30 2.74 1.41 -8.88
CA ILE A 30 4.08 1.42 -8.30
C ILE A 30 5.04 2.17 -9.25
N GLU A 31 5.13 1.78 -10.52
CA GLU A 31 6.07 2.35 -11.48
C GLU A 31 5.90 3.86 -11.65
N SER A 32 4.67 4.35 -11.61
CA SER A 32 4.40 5.80 -11.74
C SER A 32 4.82 6.63 -10.52
N ARG A 33 5.19 6.00 -9.40
CA ARG A 33 5.46 6.65 -8.11
C ARG A 33 6.76 6.24 -7.45
N ALA A 34 7.29 5.09 -7.81
CA ALA A 34 8.55 4.60 -7.27
C ALA A 34 9.72 5.51 -7.67
N ARG A 35 10.72 5.59 -6.82
CA ARG A 35 11.89 6.45 -6.94
C ARG A 35 13.17 5.63 -6.85
N PRO A 36 14.32 6.16 -7.30
CA PRO A 36 15.61 5.53 -7.04
C PRO A 36 15.77 5.28 -5.53
N GLY A 37 16.18 4.08 -5.17
CA GLY A 37 16.26 3.64 -3.77
C GLY A 37 15.06 2.77 -3.31
N ASP A 38 13.97 2.76 -4.07
CA ASP A 38 12.80 1.91 -3.77
C ASP A 38 13.03 0.45 -4.17
N ALA A 39 12.27 -0.46 -3.55
CA ALA A 39 12.20 -1.88 -3.88
C ALA A 39 10.76 -2.39 -3.83
N ILE A 40 10.50 -3.55 -4.44
CA ILE A 40 9.17 -4.16 -4.51
C ILE A 40 9.21 -5.53 -3.83
N VAL A 41 8.27 -5.78 -2.93
CA VAL A 41 8.05 -7.08 -2.29
C VAL A 41 6.66 -7.59 -2.65
N LEU A 42 6.59 -8.82 -3.11
CA LEU A 42 5.34 -9.53 -3.40
C LEU A 42 4.99 -10.44 -2.23
N HIS A 43 3.79 -10.31 -1.68
CA HIS A 43 3.29 -11.18 -0.61
C HIS A 43 2.98 -12.61 -1.09
N ASP A 44 2.59 -12.73 -2.35
CA ASP A 44 2.31 -14.04 -2.96
C ASP A 44 3.34 -14.37 -4.04
N PRO A 45 4.19 -15.42 -3.85
CA PRO A 45 5.15 -15.83 -4.86
C PRO A 45 4.49 -16.37 -6.14
N VAL A 46 3.21 -16.79 -6.08
CA VAL A 46 2.49 -17.32 -7.25
C VAL A 46 2.24 -16.24 -8.29
N ILE A 47 1.99 -14.99 -7.86
CA ILE A 47 1.78 -13.87 -8.79
C ILE A 47 3.07 -13.42 -9.49
N ARG A 48 4.24 -13.92 -9.06
CA ARG A 48 5.55 -13.52 -9.60
C ARG A 48 5.62 -13.58 -11.13
N LEU A 49 5.11 -14.64 -11.73
CA LEU A 49 5.10 -14.78 -13.20
C LEU A 49 4.24 -13.71 -13.87
N THR A 50 3.13 -13.33 -13.25
CA THR A 50 2.26 -12.28 -13.77
C THR A 50 2.93 -10.91 -13.62
N VAL A 51 3.59 -10.68 -12.49
CA VAL A 51 4.34 -9.45 -12.26
C VAL A 51 5.51 -9.33 -13.23
N ASP A 52 6.33 -10.38 -13.40
CA ASP A 52 7.45 -10.41 -14.35
C ASP A 52 7.02 -10.15 -15.81
N TYR A 53 5.76 -10.43 -16.15
CA TYR A 53 5.21 -10.14 -17.47
C TYR A 53 4.87 -8.64 -17.66
N TYR A 54 4.43 -7.96 -16.61
CA TYR A 54 4.03 -6.55 -16.68
C TYR A 54 5.11 -5.59 -16.23
N TYR A 55 6.01 -6.03 -15.35
CA TYR A 55 7.04 -5.21 -14.75
C TYR A 55 8.35 -5.30 -15.54
N ASP A 56 8.79 -4.18 -16.10
CA ASP A 56 10.08 -4.01 -16.79
C ASP A 56 10.90 -2.85 -16.16
N GLY A 57 10.56 -2.50 -14.93
CA GLY A 57 11.15 -1.38 -14.21
C GLY A 57 12.53 -1.69 -13.58
N PRO A 58 13.25 -0.66 -13.13
CA PRO A 58 14.62 -0.78 -12.62
C PRO A 58 14.70 -1.18 -11.14
N TYR A 59 13.57 -1.29 -10.45
CA TYR A 59 13.57 -1.50 -8.99
C TYR A 59 13.74 -2.97 -8.65
N PRO A 60 14.55 -3.29 -7.63
CA PRO A 60 14.66 -4.67 -7.14
C PRO A 60 13.30 -5.24 -6.74
N LEU A 61 13.06 -6.51 -7.10
CA LEU A 61 11.80 -7.19 -6.85
C LEU A 61 12.03 -8.58 -6.28
N THR A 62 11.34 -8.91 -5.19
CA THR A 62 11.38 -10.22 -4.54
C THR A 62 10.00 -10.67 -4.12
N SER A 63 9.86 -11.95 -3.72
CA SER A 63 8.67 -12.49 -3.06
C SER A 63 9.02 -12.87 -1.63
N ILE A 64 8.24 -12.39 -0.66
CA ILE A 64 8.32 -12.74 0.74
C ILE A 64 6.88 -12.97 1.24
N PRO A 65 6.50 -14.18 1.69
CA PRO A 65 7.34 -15.39 1.73
C PRO A 65 7.78 -15.84 0.34
N GLY A 66 8.92 -16.53 0.28
CA GLY A 66 9.39 -17.22 -0.91
C GLY A 66 8.55 -18.47 -1.21
N TYR A 67 8.77 -19.08 -2.38
CA TYR A 67 8.04 -20.28 -2.75
C TYR A 67 8.41 -21.45 -1.81
N GLY A 68 7.40 -21.98 -1.11
CA GLY A 68 7.59 -23.08 -0.14
C GLY A 68 8.22 -22.65 1.20
N GLN A 69 8.26 -21.36 1.48
CA GLN A 69 8.68 -20.84 2.78
C GLN A 69 7.46 -20.83 3.72
N ASP A 70 7.56 -21.59 4.80
CA ASP A 70 6.50 -21.77 5.78
C ASP A 70 6.84 -21.12 7.13
N ASP A 71 8.09 -20.70 7.33
CA ASP A 71 8.55 -20.06 8.56
C ASP A 71 8.21 -18.57 8.57
N GLU A 72 7.27 -18.22 9.41
CA GLU A 72 6.77 -16.84 9.58
C GLU A 72 7.88 -15.90 10.04
N GLN A 73 8.68 -16.32 11.03
CA GLN A 73 9.74 -15.46 11.57
C GLN A 73 10.85 -15.22 10.55
N GLU A 74 11.21 -16.23 9.77
CA GLU A 74 12.18 -16.07 8.70
C GLU A 74 11.68 -15.09 7.64
N ALA A 75 10.40 -15.14 7.27
CA ALA A 75 9.81 -14.20 6.31
C ALA A 75 9.78 -12.78 6.87
N ILE A 76 9.43 -12.61 8.13
CA ILE A 76 9.49 -11.31 8.82
C ILE A 76 10.92 -10.75 8.82
N ASP A 77 11.90 -11.57 9.17
CA ASP A 77 13.31 -11.15 9.21
C ASP A 77 13.81 -10.73 7.82
N GLN A 78 13.42 -11.45 6.77
CA GLN A 78 13.73 -11.09 5.39
C GLN A 78 13.05 -9.78 4.97
N PHE A 79 11.79 -9.59 5.33
CA PHE A 79 11.08 -8.34 5.02
C PHE A 79 11.71 -7.15 5.76
N ALA A 80 12.06 -7.32 7.03
CA ALA A 80 12.78 -6.32 7.83
C ALA A 80 14.16 -5.98 7.22
N GLU A 81 14.88 -6.98 6.68
CA GLU A 81 16.15 -6.73 5.98
C GLU A 81 15.94 -5.88 4.73
N TRP A 82 14.89 -6.17 3.95
CA TRP A 82 14.53 -5.38 2.78
C TRP A 82 14.16 -3.95 3.17
N ALA A 83 13.34 -3.76 4.21
CA ALA A 83 12.97 -2.42 4.69
C ALA A 83 14.19 -1.58 5.08
N ARG A 84 15.18 -2.17 5.78
CA ARG A 84 16.43 -1.48 6.16
C ARG A 84 17.38 -1.22 4.98
N ARG A 85 17.28 -2.00 3.92
CA ARG A 85 18.20 -1.91 2.76
C ARG A 85 17.79 -0.87 1.75
N TYR A 86 16.51 -0.60 1.63
CA TYR A 86 15.93 0.29 0.64
C TYR A 86 15.24 1.46 1.32
N GLU A 87 15.22 2.62 0.68
CA GLU A 87 14.59 3.82 1.22
C GLU A 87 13.07 3.66 1.39
N ARG A 88 12.46 2.87 0.51
CA ARG A 88 11.03 2.53 0.54
C ARG A 88 10.81 1.12 0.02
N VAL A 89 9.91 0.42 0.67
CA VAL A 89 9.41 -0.88 0.20
C VAL A 89 7.97 -0.74 -0.28
N TRP A 90 7.75 -1.03 -1.55
CA TRP A 90 6.44 -1.21 -2.14
C TRP A 90 5.99 -2.65 -1.92
N PHE A 91 5.03 -2.84 -1.04
CA PHE A 91 4.51 -4.14 -0.70
C PHE A 91 3.23 -4.41 -1.50
N LEU A 92 3.32 -5.26 -2.51
CA LEU A 92 2.17 -5.73 -3.28
C LEU A 92 1.62 -6.95 -2.57
N TYR A 93 0.52 -6.77 -1.86
CA TYR A 93 -0.10 -7.81 -1.05
C TYR A 93 -1.38 -8.33 -1.68
N GLY A 94 -1.62 -9.59 -1.44
CA GLY A 94 -2.77 -10.40 -1.78
C GLY A 94 -2.76 -11.60 -0.87
N PRO A 95 -3.65 -12.58 -1.06
CA PRO A 95 -3.63 -13.78 -0.22
C PRO A 95 -2.28 -14.47 -0.35
N PRO A 96 -1.61 -14.73 0.77
CA PRO A 96 -0.36 -15.49 0.77
C PRO A 96 -0.62 -16.97 0.46
N PRO A 97 0.43 -17.79 0.30
CA PRO A 97 0.28 -19.24 0.24
C PRO A 97 -0.56 -19.78 1.40
N ALA A 98 -1.41 -20.78 1.14
CA ALA A 98 -2.45 -21.25 2.07
C ALA A 98 -1.95 -21.73 3.46
N HIS A 99 -0.67 -22.00 3.59
CA HIS A 99 -0.01 -22.43 4.83
C HIS A 99 0.72 -21.28 5.55
N PHE A 100 0.75 -20.08 4.97
CA PHE A 100 1.38 -18.90 5.56
C PHE A 100 0.31 -18.00 6.20
N PRO A 101 0.53 -17.42 7.41
CA PRO A 101 -0.43 -16.52 8.03
C PRO A 101 -0.65 -15.27 7.19
N GLU A 102 -1.91 -14.97 6.88
CA GLU A 102 -2.30 -13.89 5.96
C GLU A 102 -1.83 -12.52 6.42
N ASP A 103 -1.92 -12.27 7.72
CA ASP A 103 -1.67 -10.95 8.30
C ASP A 103 -0.24 -10.78 8.85
N ALA A 104 0.60 -11.83 8.85
CA ALA A 104 1.91 -11.81 9.50
C ALA A 104 2.81 -10.67 9.02
N LEU A 105 3.00 -10.53 7.72
CA LEU A 105 3.83 -9.46 7.15
C LEU A 105 3.14 -8.10 7.17
N PRO A 106 1.86 -7.96 6.79
CA PRO A 106 1.13 -6.70 6.94
C PRO A 106 1.14 -6.15 8.36
N ASP A 107 0.83 -6.99 9.35
CA ASP A 107 0.79 -6.59 10.76
C ASP A 107 2.17 -6.17 11.28
N TRP A 108 3.20 -6.92 10.91
CA TRP A 108 4.56 -6.56 11.27
C TRP A 108 4.96 -5.22 10.63
N ALA A 109 4.69 -5.03 9.35
CA ALA A 109 5.02 -3.79 8.65
C ALA A 109 4.27 -2.59 9.25
N ASP A 110 2.98 -2.74 9.55
CA ASP A 110 2.17 -1.69 10.18
C ASP A 110 2.61 -1.34 11.61
N ALA A 111 3.25 -2.28 12.30
CA ALA A 111 3.75 -2.08 13.65
C ALA A 111 5.16 -1.46 13.70
N HIS A 112 5.99 -1.63 12.66
CA HIS A 112 7.42 -1.29 12.72
C HIS A 112 7.87 -0.29 11.66
N LEU A 113 7.06 -0.04 10.62
CA LEU A 113 7.39 0.85 9.52
C LEU A 113 6.33 1.95 9.36
N PHE A 114 6.69 3.01 8.65
CA PHE A 114 5.75 4.09 8.31
C PHE A 114 5.06 3.80 7.00
N LYS A 115 3.75 3.53 7.06
CA LYS A 115 2.93 3.38 5.87
C LYS A 115 2.67 4.75 5.24
N VAL A 116 3.39 5.04 4.17
CA VAL A 116 3.28 6.33 3.46
C VAL A 116 2.22 6.32 2.38
N ARG A 117 1.75 5.15 1.97
CA ARG A 117 0.70 5.01 0.96
C ARG A 117 0.02 3.66 1.03
N GLN A 118 -1.25 3.63 0.65
CA GLN A 118 -2.00 2.39 0.45
C GLN A 118 -3.02 2.58 -0.67
N GLN A 119 -3.15 1.58 -1.55
CA GLN A 119 -4.13 1.55 -2.63
C GLN A 119 -4.66 0.14 -2.82
N ALA A 120 -5.99 -0.01 -2.88
CA ALA A 120 -6.64 -1.26 -3.26
C ALA A 120 -6.93 -1.28 -4.77
N PHE A 121 -6.91 -2.47 -5.36
CA PHE A 121 -7.19 -2.73 -6.77
C PHE A 121 -8.31 -3.73 -6.91
N GLU A 122 -8.99 -3.72 -8.06
CA GLU A 122 -10.06 -4.69 -8.31
C GLU A 122 -9.50 -6.11 -8.31
N ALA A 123 -10.16 -6.99 -7.58
CA ALA A 123 -9.88 -8.42 -7.53
C ALA A 123 -11.19 -9.20 -7.48
N ILE A 124 -11.22 -10.42 -8.03
CA ILE A 124 -12.47 -11.18 -8.18
C ILE A 124 -12.63 -12.26 -7.11
N TRP A 125 -11.56 -12.97 -6.87
CA TRP A 125 -11.55 -14.09 -5.93
C TRP A 125 -10.83 -13.78 -4.64
N THR A 126 -10.09 -12.68 -4.64
CA THR A 126 -9.14 -12.32 -3.61
C THR A 126 -9.18 -10.81 -3.41
N TYR A 127 -8.15 -10.27 -2.83
CA TYR A 127 -7.88 -8.84 -2.78
C TYR A 127 -6.46 -8.59 -3.30
N VAL A 128 -6.27 -7.47 -3.94
CA VAL A 128 -4.97 -6.97 -4.36
C VAL A 128 -4.81 -5.56 -3.84
N GLY A 129 -3.71 -5.31 -3.18
CA GLY A 129 -3.38 -4.00 -2.67
C GLY A 129 -1.90 -3.72 -2.79
N VAL A 130 -1.57 -2.44 -2.77
CA VAL A 130 -0.21 -1.95 -2.68
C VAL A 130 -0.11 -1.05 -1.47
N ALA A 131 0.86 -1.30 -0.61
CA ALA A 131 1.26 -0.38 0.44
C ALA A 131 2.71 0.02 0.21
N ALA A 132 3.07 1.26 0.53
CA ALA A 132 4.45 1.72 0.53
C ALA A 132 4.85 2.02 1.96
N TYR A 133 6.00 1.50 2.37
CA TYR A 133 6.53 1.64 3.71
C TYR A 133 7.94 2.24 3.66
N ASP A 134 8.18 3.22 4.51
CA ASP A 134 9.48 3.81 4.78
C ASP A 134 9.95 3.37 6.17
N GLU A 135 11.25 3.24 6.40
CA GLU A 135 11.81 2.90 7.72
C GLU A 135 11.62 4.05 8.71
N GLU A 136 11.75 5.28 8.22
CA GLU A 136 11.53 6.50 9.00
C GLU A 136 10.35 7.30 8.43
N PRO A 137 9.66 8.10 9.27
CA PRO A 137 8.59 8.95 8.78
C PRO A 137 9.15 9.93 7.74
N PRO A 138 8.48 10.09 6.58
CA PRO A 138 8.92 11.03 5.58
C PRO A 138 8.89 12.46 6.15
N VAL A 139 10.05 13.10 6.16
CA VAL A 139 10.17 14.50 6.58
C VAL A 139 10.01 15.41 5.37
N VAL A 140 9.10 16.36 5.46
CA VAL A 140 8.92 17.40 4.47
C VAL A 140 9.36 18.75 5.03
N GLU A 141 10.17 19.50 4.28
CA GLU A 141 10.68 20.81 4.76
C GLU A 141 9.57 21.88 4.79
N ALA A 142 8.55 21.74 3.96
CA ALA A 142 7.42 22.64 3.88
C ALA A 142 6.14 21.90 3.53
N LEU A 143 5.01 22.46 3.94
CA LEU A 143 3.69 21.94 3.58
C LEU A 143 3.54 21.95 2.05
N PRO A 144 3.21 20.80 1.42
CA PRO A 144 2.96 20.74 -0.02
C PRO A 144 1.90 21.72 -0.49
N SER A 145 2.03 22.22 -1.72
CA SER A 145 1.11 23.22 -2.28
C SER A 145 -0.33 22.70 -2.43
N GLU A 146 -0.47 21.38 -2.57
CA GLU A 146 -1.76 20.69 -2.69
C GLU A 146 -2.44 20.46 -1.32
N ALA A 147 -1.69 20.55 -0.24
CA ALA A 147 -2.19 20.34 1.11
C ALA A 147 -3.00 21.55 1.58
N ARG A 148 -4.08 21.29 2.28
CA ARG A 148 -4.85 22.32 2.98
C ARG A 148 -4.18 22.60 4.33
N SER A 149 -3.85 23.86 4.58
CA SER A 149 -3.30 24.25 5.87
C SER A 149 -4.37 24.18 6.96
N CYS A 150 -3.96 23.72 8.13
CA CYS A 150 -4.72 23.83 9.38
C CYS A 150 -3.75 24.17 10.51
N ASP A 151 -4.29 24.49 11.66
CA ASP A 151 -3.52 24.92 12.83
C ASP A 151 -4.15 24.29 14.07
N ILE A 152 -3.76 23.06 14.37
CA ILE A 152 -4.30 22.31 15.51
C ILE A 152 -3.14 21.90 16.40
N ASP A 153 -3.14 22.45 17.60
CA ASP A 153 -2.13 22.21 18.63
C ASP A 153 -2.58 21.07 19.58
N TRP A 154 -1.73 20.06 19.71
CA TRP A 154 -1.87 18.98 20.68
C TRP A 154 -0.62 18.88 21.59
N GLY A 155 -0.12 20.01 22.04
CA GLY A 155 1.04 20.10 22.88
C GLY A 155 2.34 19.87 22.12
N ALA A 156 2.96 18.71 22.24
CA ALA A 156 4.20 18.38 21.55
C ALA A 156 4.04 18.11 20.03
N LEU A 157 2.80 17.95 19.55
CA LEU A 157 2.45 17.74 18.15
C LEU A 157 1.54 18.85 17.65
N HIS A 158 1.89 19.40 16.51
CA HIS A 158 1.13 20.42 15.82
C HIS A 158 0.74 19.94 14.43
N LEU A 159 -0.57 19.81 14.15
CA LEU A 159 -1.06 19.48 12.82
C LEU A 159 -1.07 20.76 11.97
N THR A 160 -0.20 20.82 10.99
CA THR A 160 0.00 21.98 10.12
C THR A 160 -0.82 21.93 8.85
N GLY A 161 -1.24 20.73 8.44
CA GLY A 161 -2.04 20.57 7.24
C GLY A 161 -2.48 19.13 7.00
N PHE A 162 -3.31 18.99 5.97
CA PHE A 162 -3.77 17.68 5.50
C PHE A 162 -4.03 17.71 4.00
N GLN A 163 -3.97 16.52 3.40
CA GLN A 163 -4.32 16.31 1.99
C GLN A 163 -5.21 15.07 1.88
N THR A 164 -6.22 15.15 1.02
CA THR A 164 -7.12 14.04 0.73
C THR A 164 -7.17 13.80 -0.77
N GLN A 165 -7.31 12.54 -1.16
CA GLN A 165 -7.67 12.23 -2.54
C GLN A 165 -9.18 12.37 -2.72
N GLU A 166 -9.63 12.99 -3.82
CA GLU A 166 -11.04 12.88 -4.21
C GLU A 166 -11.36 11.42 -4.54
N VAL A 167 -12.39 10.89 -3.87
CA VAL A 167 -12.79 9.48 -3.99
C VAL A 167 -14.11 9.43 -4.72
N ALA A 168 -14.15 8.73 -5.87
CA ALA A 168 -15.41 8.37 -6.48
C ALA A 168 -16.13 7.35 -5.58
N GLN A 169 -17.47 7.38 -5.59
CA GLN A 169 -18.29 6.48 -4.79
C GLN A 169 -17.89 5.00 -5.00
N GLY A 170 -17.57 4.30 -3.92
CA GLY A 170 -17.15 2.90 -3.94
C GLY A 170 -15.63 2.66 -4.03
N ASN A 171 -14.81 3.72 -4.11
CA ASN A 171 -13.37 3.60 -4.13
C ASN A 171 -12.76 3.93 -2.77
N THR A 172 -11.56 3.41 -2.52
CA THR A 172 -10.76 3.74 -1.34
C THR A 172 -10.08 5.09 -1.53
N GLY A 173 -10.20 5.96 -0.53
CA GLY A 173 -9.47 7.22 -0.47
C GLY A 173 -8.32 7.16 0.53
N TRP A 174 -7.49 8.18 0.51
CA TRP A 174 -6.43 8.35 1.49
C TRP A 174 -6.46 9.76 2.08
N LEU A 175 -5.96 9.87 3.31
CA LEU A 175 -5.76 11.11 4.03
C LEU A 175 -4.30 11.17 4.46
N GLU A 176 -3.58 12.18 4.02
CA GLU A 176 -2.24 12.52 4.52
C GLU A 176 -2.37 13.64 5.55
N LEU A 177 -1.67 13.48 6.67
CA LEU A 177 -1.62 14.46 7.75
C LEU A 177 -0.18 14.93 7.92
N TYR A 178 0.02 16.25 7.95
CA TYR A 178 1.33 16.88 8.09
C TYR A 178 1.49 17.42 9.49
N TRP A 179 2.46 16.88 10.19
CA TRP A 179 2.72 17.19 11.59
C TRP A 179 4.04 17.90 11.75
N GLN A 180 4.07 18.84 12.65
CA GLN A 180 5.30 19.37 13.21
C GLN A 180 5.41 18.85 14.66
N ALA A 181 6.54 18.25 14.99
CA ALA A 181 6.83 17.79 16.33
C ALA A 181 7.86 18.72 16.98
N ASP A 182 7.73 18.99 18.25
CA ASP A 182 8.76 19.62 19.05
C ASP A 182 9.68 18.58 19.72
N GLU A 183 10.74 19.03 20.37
CA GLU A 183 11.71 18.15 21.04
C GLU A 183 11.12 17.38 22.26
N SER A 184 9.88 17.69 22.65
CA SER A 184 9.20 17.09 23.82
C SER A 184 8.27 15.93 23.45
N VAL A 185 8.25 15.49 22.20
CA VAL A 185 7.42 14.34 21.78
C VAL A 185 7.82 13.10 22.60
N PRO A 186 6.85 12.44 23.24
CA PRO A 186 7.14 11.22 24.00
C PRO A 186 7.71 10.12 23.09
N ALA A 187 8.65 9.34 23.61
CA ALA A 187 9.16 8.17 22.92
C ALA A 187 8.13 7.01 22.82
N GLU A 188 6.97 7.16 23.46
CA GLU A 188 5.88 6.18 23.41
C GLU A 188 5.07 6.32 22.13
N PRO A 189 4.57 5.23 21.55
CA PRO A 189 3.76 5.26 20.35
C PRO A 189 2.49 6.10 20.56
N LEU A 190 2.31 7.12 19.75
CA LEU A 190 1.09 7.92 19.72
C LEU A 190 0.06 7.21 18.82
N ARG A 191 -1.19 7.15 19.30
CA ARG A 191 -2.30 6.60 18.52
C ARG A 191 -3.20 7.73 18.07
N LEU A 192 -3.35 7.89 16.75
CA LEU A 192 -4.30 8.81 16.15
C LEU A 192 -5.58 8.04 15.79
N LYS A 193 -6.73 8.56 16.23
CA LYS A 193 -8.04 8.09 15.76
C LYS A 193 -8.62 9.13 14.81
N VAL A 194 -8.90 8.72 13.58
CA VAL A 194 -9.59 9.55 12.58
C VAL A 194 -11.00 9.00 12.41
N GLU A 195 -12.00 9.85 12.53
CA GLU A 195 -13.41 9.51 12.31
C GLU A 195 -13.95 10.31 11.13
N LEU A 196 -14.60 9.63 10.19
CA LEU A 196 -15.34 10.29 9.12
C LEU A 196 -16.75 10.59 9.62
N LEU A 197 -17.13 11.86 9.55
CA LEU A 197 -18.44 12.32 9.94
C LEU A 197 -19.25 12.74 8.71
N ASP A 198 -20.54 12.42 8.69
CA ASP A 198 -21.45 13.00 7.72
C ASP A 198 -21.75 14.50 8.04
N GLY A 199 -22.51 15.18 7.18
CA GLY A 199 -22.89 16.57 7.39
C GLY A 199 -23.78 16.81 8.63
N ALA A 200 -24.28 15.76 9.28
CA ALA A 200 -25.05 15.79 10.52
C ALA A 200 -24.18 15.46 11.75
N GLY A 201 -22.89 15.12 11.57
CA GLY A 201 -21.96 14.76 12.63
C GLY A 201 -22.07 13.28 13.08
N THR A 202 -22.68 12.43 12.28
CA THR A 202 -22.77 10.99 12.55
C THR A 202 -21.51 10.30 12.01
N VAL A 203 -20.89 9.42 12.82
CA VAL A 203 -19.75 8.62 12.41
C VAL A 203 -20.21 7.56 11.39
N TRP A 204 -19.49 7.48 10.29
CA TRP A 204 -19.71 6.47 9.25
C TRP A 204 -19.17 5.11 9.69
#